data_db3e8da6671d6f17115f26b1f987e34f
#
_entry.id   db3e8da6671d6f17115f26b1f987e34f
#
_cell.length_a   1.000
_cell.length_b   1.000
_cell.length_c   1.000
_cell.angle_alpha   90.00
_cell.angle_beta   90.00
_cell.angle_gamma   90.00
#
_symmetry.space_group_name_H-M   'P 1'
#
loop_
_entity.id
_entity.type
_entity.pdbx_description
1 polymer ?
#
loop_
_entity_poly.entity_id
_entity_poly.type
_entity_poly.pdbx_seq_one_letter_code
_entity_poly.pdbx_strand_id
1 'polypeptide(L)'
;IAAGSLGGMSAMHEQTRGLNYIHHINQPHWFAAGGEEDREEFGVRIARELEAKRDELGEDKVAAFIAEPVQGAGGVIVPPDSYWPEIRRICEERDILLIMDEVICGFGRTGNWFGCETYDLKPDLMTFAKAVTNGYIPLGGVMVGNKVADVLLNHGGEFAHGLTYSGHPVACAAGLATLNILRDSKVIEHASSNIAPHFQARLAELRDHRIVGEVRGLGMFAAVELVRDKSSRERLAPDSQAAVFCRDTANDNGLMVRQTGDAMIMAPPLICNTAEIDILVDKLGEALDQTAAHYGVG
;
A
#
# COMPACT_ATOMS: atom_id res chain seq x y z
N ILE A 1 19.37 -4.11 -7.69
CA ILE A 1 18.86 -5.47 -7.95
C ILE A 1 17.99 -5.94 -6.79
N ALA A 2 18.45 -5.86 -5.53
CA ALA A 2 17.71 -6.40 -4.38
C ALA A 2 16.29 -5.82 -4.26
N ALA A 3 16.15 -4.49 -4.24
CA ALA A 3 14.84 -3.85 -4.15
C ALA A 3 13.91 -4.20 -5.34
N GLY A 4 14.47 -4.26 -6.56
CA GLY A 4 13.71 -4.69 -7.74
C GLY A 4 13.29 -6.16 -7.68
N SER A 5 14.07 -7.01 -7.00
CA SER A 5 13.71 -8.42 -6.80
C SER A 5 12.65 -8.60 -5.70
N LEU A 6 12.67 -7.76 -4.66
CA LEU A 6 11.69 -7.79 -3.57
C LEU A 6 10.32 -7.25 -4.00
N GLY A 7 10.30 -6.22 -4.85
CA GLY A 7 9.06 -5.61 -5.30
C GLY A 7 8.22 -6.59 -6.15
N GLY A 8 6.90 -6.57 -5.97
CA GLY A 8 5.95 -7.41 -6.70
C GLY A 8 5.56 -6.89 -8.10
N MET A 9 6.21 -5.84 -8.61
CA MET A 9 5.88 -5.25 -9.90
C MET A 9 6.55 -6.02 -11.04
N SER A 10 5.80 -6.86 -11.75
CA SER A 10 6.28 -7.74 -12.83
C SER A 10 7.08 -7.01 -13.92
N ALA A 11 6.67 -5.80 -14.30
CA ALA A 11 7.38 -4.99 -15.29
C ALA A 11 8.84 -4.65 -14.88
N MET A 12 9.13 -4.59 -13.57
CA MET A 12 10.51 -4.42 -13.08
C MET A 12 11.31 -5.71 -13.19
N HIS A 13 10.67 -6.86 -13.04
CA HIS A 13 11.32 -8.17 -13.15
C HIS A 13 11.76 -8.49 -14.58
N GLU A 14 11.10 -7.94 -15.58
CA GLU A 14 11.47 -8.08 -16.98
C GLU A 14 12.78 -7.36 -17.34
N GLN A 15 13.13 -6.30 -16.58
CA GLN A 15 14.30 -5.47 -16.86
C GLN A 15 15.59 -6.00 -16.24
N THR A 16 15.49 -6.79 -15.19
CA THR A 16 16.64 -7.34 -14.48
C THR A 16 16.40 -8.76 -14.02
N ARG A 17 17.43 -9.60 -14.12
CA ARG A 17 17.36 -10.93 -13.52
C ARG A 17 17.30 -10.80 -12.00
N GLY A 18 16.20 -11.25 -11.41
CA GLY A 18 15.98 -11.24 -9.97
C GLY A 18 16.99 -12.11 -9.19
N LEU A 19 17.03 -11.90 -7.88
CA LEU A 19 17.82 -12.74 -6.96
C LEU A 19 17.06 -14.05 -6.72
N ASN A 20 17.74 -15.17 -6.87
CA ASN A 20 17.15 -16.52 -6.84
C ASN A 20 16.73 -17.00 -5.45
N TYR A 21 17.01 -16.23 -4.40
CA TYR A 21 16.60 -16.50 -3.02
C TYR A 21 15.45 -15.58 -2.54
N ILE A 22 14.84 -14.85 -3.47
CA ILE A 22 13.64 -14.05 -3.21
C ILE A 22 12.47 -14.74 -3.91
N HIS A 23 11.43 -15.03 -3.16
CA HIS A 23 10.22 -15.72 -3.61
C HIS A 23 9.00 -14.86 -3.30
N HIS A 24 8.00 -14.89 -4.18
CA HIS A 24 6.76 -14.16 -4.00
C HIS A 24 5.61 -15.11 -3.72
N ILE A 25 4.64 -14.64 -2.94
CA ILE A 25 3.31 -15.24 -2.79
C ILE A 25 2.28 -14.29 -3.40
N ASN A 26 1.04 -14.75 -3.57
CA ASN A 26 -0.01 -13.95 -4.17
C ASN A 26 -0.43 -12.77 -3.29
N GLN A 27 -0.94 -11.73 -3.95
CA GLN A 27 -1.47 -10.54 -3.30
C GLN A 27 -2.80 -10.85 -2.60
N PRO A 28 -3.09 -10.26 -1.43
CA PRO A 28 -4.39 -10.39 -0.76
C PRO A 28 -5.47 -9.52 -1.42
N HIS A 29 -5.58 -9.57 -2.76
CA HIS A 29 -6.49 -8.78 -3.57
C HIS A 29 -7.77 -9.58 -3.88
N TRP A 30 -8.71 -9.58 -2.93
CA TRP A 30 -9.93 -10.37 -3.04
C TRP A 30 -10.76 -10.03 -4.27
N PHE A 31 -10.92 -8.76 -4.61
CA PHE A 31 -11.71 -8.36 -5.77
C PHE A 31 -11.18 -8.96 -7.08
N ALA A 32 -9.87 -9.02 -7.24
CA ALA A 32 -9.25 -9.56 -8.46
C ALA A 32 -9.15 -11.09 -8.47
N ALA A 33 -8.97 -11.74 -7.31
CA ALA A 33 -8.59 -13.15 -7.25
C ALA A 33 -9.50 -14.04 -6.39
N GLY A 34 -10.43 -13.45 -5.60
CA GLY A 34 -11.30 -14.20 -4.70
C GLY A 34 -12.47 -14.91 -5.39
N GLY A 35 -12.86 -14.47 -6.59
CA GLY A 35 -14.02 -15.04 -7.29
C GLY A 35 -15.29 -14.97 -6.45
N GLU A 36 -15.90 -16.11 -6.18
CA GLU A 36 -17.07 -16.28 -5.31
C GLU A 36 -16.70 -16.67 -3.86
N GLU A 37 -15.40 -16.80 -3.56
CA GLU A 37 -14.91 -17.16 -2.24
C GLU A 37 -15.24 -16.06 -1.22
N ASP A 38 -15.59 -16.46 0.00
CA ASP A 38 -15.74 -15.52 1.11
C ASP A 38 -14.45 -14.72 1.31
N ARG A 39 -14.59 -13.44 1.62
CA ARG A 39 -13.45 -12.51 1.71
C ARG A 39 -12.46 -12.93 2.81
N GLU A 40 -12.98 -13.38 3.94
CA GLU A 40 -12.14 -13.75 5.08
C GLU A 40 -11.51 -15.14 4.88
N GLU A 41 -12.21 -16.08 4.26
CA GLU A 41 -11.65 -17.37 3.85
C GLU A 41 -10.51 -17.18 2.85
N PHE A 42 -10.70 -16.31 1.86
CA PHE A 42 -9.66 -15.90 0.91
C PHE A 42 -8.44 -15.32 1.64
N GLY A 43 -8.65 -14.43 2.63
CA GLY A 43 -7.57 -13.82 3.39
C GLY A 43 -6.70 -14.85 4.09
N VAL A 44 -7.30 -15.81 4.79
CA VAL A 44 -6.60 -16.93 5.43
C VAL A 44 -5.87 -17.78 4.41
N ARG A 45 -6.51 -18.14 3.29
CA ARG A 45 -5.90 -18.97 2.24
C ARG A 45 -4.66 -18.33 1.65
N ILE A 46 -4.74 -17.03 1.31
CA ILE A 46 -3.58 -16.30 0.76
C ILE A 46 -2.45 -16.18 1.79
N ALA A 47 -2.77 -15.91 3.05
CA ALA A 47 -1.76 -15.86 4.11
C ALA A 47 -1.03 -17.21 4.27
N ARG A 48 -1.73 -18.33 4.14
CA ARG A 48 -1.16 -19.68 4.23
C ARG A 48 -0.24 -20.04 3.05
N GLU A 49 -0.24 -19.29 1.99
CA GLU A 49 0.76 -19.46 0.93
C GLU A 49 2.19 -19.20 1.44
N LEU A 50 2.36 -18.37 2.49
CA LEU A 50 3.65 -18.19 3.15
C LEU A 50 4.14 -19.51 3.77
N GLU A 51 3.26 -20.21 4.50
CA GLU A 51 3.58 -21.50 5.11
C GLU A 51 3.86 -22.58 4.05
N ALA A 52 3.02 -22.66 3.03
CA ALA A 52 3.22 -23.57 1.90
C ALA A 52 4.54 -23.30 1.15
N LYS A 53 4.90 -22.04 0.92
CA LYS A 53 6.15 -21.66 0.28
C LYS A 53 7.37 -22.02 1.15
N ARG A 54 7.29 -21.82 2.45
CA ARG A 54 8.33 -22.23 3.41
C ARG A 54 8.55 -23.76 3.37
N ASP A 55 7.47 -24.52 3.35
CA ASP A 55 7.54 -26.00 3.30
C ASP A 55 8.14 -26.49 1.98
N GLU A 56 7.81 -25.82 0.84
CA GLU A 56 8.40 -26.08 -0.47
C GLU A 56 9.91 -25.81 -0.49
N LEU A 57 10.37 -24.73 0.10
CA LEU A 57 11.77 -24.29 0.09
C LEU A 57 12.63 -25.06 1.12
N GLY A 58 12.03 -25.50 2.20
CA GLY A 58 12.67 -26.10 3.36
C GLY A 58 12.61 -25.20 4.60
N GLU A 59 12.41 -25.82 5.74
CA GLU A 59 12.13 -25.14 7.02
C GLU A 59 13.13 -24.04 7.40
N ASP A 60 14.41 -24.29 7.17
CA ASP A 60 15.50 -23.38 7.54
C ASP A 60 15.91 -22.43 6.40
N LYS A 61 15.10 -22.29 5.35
CA LYS A 61 15.45 -21.50 4.16
C LYS A 61 14.73 -20.16 4.06
N VAL A 62 13.70 -19.93 4.86
CA VAL A 62 12.95 -18.67 4.86
C VAL A 62 13.33 -17.85 6.08
N ALA A 63 14.08 -16.78 5.85
CA ALA A 63 14.55 -15.90 6.92
C ALA A 63 13.53 -14.84 7.32
N ALA A 64 12.81 -14.30 6.33
CA ALA A 64 11.88 -13.19 6.55
C ALA A 64 10.75 -13.17 5.54
N PHE A 65 9.62 -12.60 5.94
CA PHE A 65 8.53 -12.17 5.08
C PHE A 65 8.43 -10.64 5.08
N ILE A 66 8.37 -10.04 3.89
CA ILE A 66 8.22 -8.60 3.73
C ILE A 66 6.94 -8.28 2.96
N ALA A 67 6.13 -7.34 3.49
CA ALA A 67 4.96 -6.84 2.80
C ALA A 67 4.57 -5.42 3.27
N GLU A 68 3.80 -4.71 2.43
CA GLU A 68 3.14 -3.47 2.81
C GLU A 68 1.90 -3.77 3.66
N PRO A 69 1.58 -2.99 4.74
CA PRO A 69 0.31 -3.15 5.48
C PRO A 69 -0.92 -3.08 4.58
N VAL A 70 -0.91 -2.15 3.65
CA VAL A 70 -1.81 -2.01 2.51
C VAL A 70 -0.94 -1.75 1.29
N GLN A 71 -1.09 -2.53 0.23
CA GLN A 71 -0.26 -2.36 -0.96
C GLN A 71 -0.67 -1.09 -1.71
N GLY A 72 0.11 -0.03 -1.56
CA GLY A 72 -0.22 1.27 -2.10
C GLY A 72 -0.10 1.35 -3.61
N ALA A 73 1.11 1.18 -4.13
CA ALA A 73 1.40 1.28 -5.57
C ALA A 73 0.74 0.19 -6.41
N GLY A 74 0.47 -0.97 -5.82
CA GLY A 74 -0.23 -2.08 -6.44
C GLY A 74 -1.73 -1.84 -6.68
N GLY A 75 -2.31 -0.75 -6.15
CA GLY A 75 -3.72 -0.41 -6.37
C GLY A 75 -4.51 -0.17 -5.08
N VAL A 76 -3.86 0.25 -4.01
CA VAL A 76 -4.44 0.39 -2.66
C VAL A 76 -5.17 -0.90 -2.25
N ILE A 77 -4.44 -2.01 -2.30
CA ILE A 77 -4.98 -3.32 -1.96
C ILE A 77 -5.05 -3.43 -0.44
N VAL A 78 -6.25 -3.28 0.09
CA VAL A 78 -6.56 -3.47 1.51
C VAL A 78 -6.83 -4.95 1.73
N PRO A 79 -5.99 -5.67 2.50
CA PRO A 79 -6.17 -7.09 2.72
C PRO A 79 -7.46 -7.38 3.50
N PRO A 80 -8.04 -8.58 3.38
CA PRO A 80 -9.08 -9.04 4.31
C PRO A 80 -8.62 -8.97 5.76
N ASP A 81 -9.54 -8.81 6.70
CA ASP A 81 -9.22 -8.65 8.12
C ASP A 81 -8.52 -9.89 8.71
N SER A 82 -8.78 -11.07 8.15
CA SER A 82 -8.17 -12.34 8.52
C SER A 82 -6.71 -12.53 8.07
N TYR A 83 -6.24 -11.74 7.07
CA TYR A 83 -4.94 -11.93 6.45
C TYR A 83 -3.78 -11.71 7.45
N TRP A 84 -3.73 -10.52 8.07
CA TRP A 84 -2.62 -10.16 8.96
C TRP A 84 -2.54 -10.99 10.24
N PRO A 85 -3.66 -11.33 10.91
CA PRO A 85 -3.61 -12.27 12.03
C PRO A 85 -2.99 -13.61 11.67
N GLU A 86 -3.31 -14.18 10.50
CA GLU A 86 -2.75 -15.44 10.05
C GLU A 86 -1.27 -15.31 9.64
N ILE A 87 -0.86 -14.24 8.95
CA ILE A 87 0.57 -13.96 8.67
C ILE A 87 1.37 -13.86 9.97
N ARG A 88 0.86 -13.13 10.97
CA ARG A 88 1.51 -13.00 12.27
C ARG A 88 1.70 -14.36 12.94
N ARG A 89 0.64 -15.16 12.99
CA ARG A 89 0.69 -16.52 13.53
C ARG A 89 1.79 -17.35 12.86
N ILE A 90 1.83 -17.36 11.53
CA ILE A 90 2.83 -18.14 10.77
C ILE A 90 4.25 -17.64 11.07
N CYS A 91 4.48 -16.33 11.06
CA CYS A 91 5.80 -15.77 11.35
C CYS A 91 6.28 -16.12 12.77
N GLU A 92 5.40 -16.01 13.78
CA GLU A 92 5.72 -16.34 15.18
C GLU A 92 5.98 -17.84 15.37
N GLU A 93 5.13 -18.72 14.84
CA GLU A 93 5.25 -20.17 15.01
C GLU A 93 6.43 -20.77 14.22
N ARG A 94 6.82 -20.14 13.12
CA ARG A 94 7.87 -20.64 12.22
C ARG A 94 9.20 -19.90 12.34
N ASP A 95 9.31 -18.97 13.29
CA ASP A 95 10.50 -18.11 13.52
C ASP A 95 10.94 -17.36 12.24
N ILE A 96 9.97 -16.86 11.47
CA ILE A 96 10.17 -16.03 10.30
C ILE A 96 10.12 -14.55 10.72
N LEU A 97 11.15 -13.76 10.39
CA LEU A 97 11.14 -12.34 10.68
C LEU A 97 10.05 -11.62 9.86
N LEU A 98 9.25 -10.80 10.53
CA LEU A 98 8.26 -9.95 9.88
C LEU A 98 8.87 -8.59 9.56
N ILE A 99 8.88 -8.22 8.27
CA ILE A 99 9.33 -6.91 7.80
C ILE A 99 8.14 -6.16 7.22
N MET A 100 7.81 -5.00 7.81
CA MET A 100 6.75 -4.15 7.28
C MET A 100 7.32 -3.06 6.39
N ASP A 101 6.85 -3.01 5.14
CA ASP A 101 7.16 -1.91 4.22
C ASP A 101 6.16 -0.77 4.44
N GLU A 102 6.60 0.20 5.25
CA GLU A 102 5.81 1.39 5.61
C GLU A 102 6.11 2.60 4.72
N VAL A 103 6.76 2.39 3.60
CA VAL A 103 7.16 3.46 2.68
C VAL A 103 5.97 4.29 2.17
N ILE A 104 4.78 3.68 2.02
CA ILE A 104 3.55 4.40 1.67
C ILE A 104 2.63 4.55 2.90
N CYS A 105 2.46 3.50 3.70
CA CYS A 105 1.51 3.48 4.80
C CYS A 105 1.92 4.34 5.98
N GLY A 106 3.22 4.52 6.21
CA GLY A 106 3.76 5.27 7.32
C GLY A 106 3.46 6.76 7.30
N PHE A 107 3.61 7.37 8.47
CA PHE A 107 3.47 8.80 8.74
C PHE A 107 2.06 9.35 8.48
N GLY A 108 1.03 8.59 8.87
CA GLY A 108 -0.35 9.05 8.91
C GLY A 108 -1.25 8.58 7.79
N ARG A 109 -0.74 7.89 6.77
CA ARG A 109 -1.52 7.50 5.59
C ARG A 109 -2.71 6.59 5.93
N THR A 110 -2.56 5.67 6.86
CA THR A 110 -3.63 4.77 7.33
C THR A 110 -4.48 5.36 8.46
N GLY A 111 -4.14 6.56 8.95
CA GLY A 111 -4.76 7.19 10.13
C GLY A 111 -3.95 7.00 11.42
N ASN A 112 -2.95 6.13 11.42
CA ASN A 112 -1.99 5.92 12.50
C ASN A 112 -0.60 6.40 12.08
N TRP A 113 0.39 6.47 13.00
CA TRP A 113 1.76 6.80 12.63
C TRP A 113 2.31 5.80 11.60
N PHE A 114 2.00 4.52 11.80
CA PHE A 114 2.39 3.44 10.89
C PHE A 114 1.21 2.50 10.61
N GLY A 115 1.22 1.91 9.42
CA GLY A 115 0.17 0.99 8.99
C GLY A 115 0.12 -0.30 9.82
N CYS A 116 1.26 -0.75 10.35
CA CYS A 116 1.32 -1.89 11.25
C CYS A 116 0.48 -1.70 12.53
N GLU A 117 0.34 -0.46 13.03
CA GLU A 117 -0.51 -0.15 14.19
C GLU A 117 -1.99 -0.42 13.90
N THR A 118 -2.43 -0.21 12.66
CA THR A 118 -3.80 -0.46 12.22
C THR A 118 -4.20 -1.94 12.35
N TYR A 119 -3.22 -2.84 12.18
CA TYR A 119 -3.42 -4.29 12.21
C TYR A 119 -2.86 -4.95 13.48
N ASP A 120 -2.50 -4.17 14.50
CA ASP A 120 -1.88 -4.65 15.74
C ASP A 120 -0.67 -5.58 15.48
N LEU A 121 0.20 -5.17 14.54
CA LEU A 121 1.41 -5.89 14.18
C LEU A 121 2.63 -5.30 14.88
N LYS A 122 3.55 -6.17 15.28
CA LYS A 122 4.84 -5.80 15.86
C LYS A 122 5.96 -6.36 14.98
N PRO A 123 6.37 -5.62 13.94
CA PRO A 123 7.38 -6.10 13.02
C PRO A 123 8.76 -6.18 13.67
N ASP A 124 9.58 -7.12 13.19
CA ASP A 124 11.00 -7.23 13.56
C ASP A 124 11.83 -6.14 12.87
N LEU A 125 11.42 -5.74 11.65
CA LEU A 125 12.01 -4.63 10.90
C LEU A 125 10.90 -3.83 10.21
N MET A 126 11.15 -2.53 10.00
CA MET A 126 10.22 -1.66 9.31
C MET A 126 10.98 -0.71 8.38
N THR A 127 10.66 -0.74 7.09
CA THR A 127 11.24 0.20 6.13
C THR A 127 10.38 1.46 6.03
N PHE A 128 11.00 2.62 5.87
CA PHE A 128 10.31 3.88 5.70
C PHE A 128 11.03 4.80 4.70
N ALA A 129 10.26 5.63 4.03
CA ALA A 129 10.76 6.67 3.12
C ALA A 129 9.66 7.74 2.89
N LYS A 130 9.62 8.34 1.72
CA LYS A 130 8.59 9.28 1.21
C LYS A 130 8.17 10.35 2.23
N ALA A 131 7.12 10.07 3.00
CA ALA A 131 6.52 11.03 3.92
C ALA A 131 7.45 11.44 5.08
N VAL A 132 8.51 10.68 5.37
CA VAL A 132 9.50 11.05 6.39
C VAL A 132 10.12 12.43 6.15
N THR A 133 10.24 12.85 4.88
CA THR A 133 10.68 14.19 4.48
C THR A 133 9.65 14.93 3.65
N ASN A 134 8.47 14.32 3.47
CA ASN A 134 7.37 14.84 2.64
C ASN A 134 7.81 15.23 1.21
N GLY A 135 8.81 14.53 0.66
CA GLY A 135 9.33 14.73 -0.69
C GLY A 135 10.33 15.88 -0.86
N TYR A 136 10.66 16.63 0.19
CA TYR A 136 11.60 17.76 0.09
C TYR A 136 13.03 17.33 -0.21
N ILE A 137 13.46 16.17 0.30
CA ILE A 137 14.77 15.57 0.02
C ILE A 137 14.68 14.05 0.16
N PRO A 138 15.43 13.28 -0.66
CA PRO A 138 15.45 11.83 -0.52
C PRO A 138 15.98 11.37 0.84
N LEU A 139 15.18 10.60 1.56
CA LEU A 139 15.55 9.94 2.81
C LEU A 139 14.75 8.64 2.90
N GLY A 140 15.41 7.60 3.33
CA GLY A 140 14.79 6.34 3.72
C GLY A 140 15.59 5.69 4.83
N GLY A 141 14.98 4.75 5.52
CA GLY A 141 15.63 4.05 6.61
C GLY A 141 14.94 2.73 6.93
N VAL A 142 15.55 2.02 7.87
CA VAL A 142 15.01 0.81 8.46
C VAL A 142 15.01 0.98 9.97
N MET A 143 13.87 0.79 10.60
CA MET A 143 13.79 0.61 12.05
C MET A 143 14.01 -0.87 12.36
N VAL A 144 14.79 -1.12 13.40
CA VAL A 144 15.18 -2.47 13.80
C VAL A 144 14.56 -2.76 15.17
N GLY A 145 13.73 -3.81 15.23
CA GLY A 145 13.12 -4.28 16.46
C GLY A 145 14.12 -4.97 17.40
N ASN A 146 13.74 -5.10 18.65
CA ASN A 146 14.64 -5.59 19.71
C ASN A 146 15.22 -6.99 19.42
N LYS A 147 14.45 -7.90 18.86
CA LYS A 147 14.89 -9.26 18.50
C LYS A 147 16.11 -9.24 17.59
N VAL A 148 16.06 -8.41 16.54
CA VAL A 148 17.14 -8.28 15.57
C VAL A 148 18.28 -7.42 16.11
N ALA A 149 17.93 -6.33 16.81
CA ALA A 149 18.93 -5.43 17.41
C ALA A 149 19.81 -6.16 18.43
N ASP A 150 19.25 -7.04 19.24
CA ASP A 150 20.02 -7.82 20.22
C ASP A 150 21.09 -8.68 19.57
N VAL A 151 20.75 -9.36 18.47
CA VAL A 151 21.70 -10.16 17.70
C VAL A 151 22.79 -9.30 17.09
N LEU A 152 22.42 -8.17 16.46
CA LEU A 152 23.40 -7.27 15.83
C LEU A 152 24.36 -6.66 16.85
N LEU A 153 23.87 -6.25 18.02
CA LEU A 153 24.68 -5.56 19.04
C LEU A 153 25.55 -6.53 19.87
N ASN A 154 25.01 -7.70 20.19
CA ASN A 154 25.64 -8.60 21.15
C ASN A 154 26.30 -9.83 20.50
N HIS A 155 25.90 -10.21 19.28
CA HIS A 155 26.35 -11.45 18.64
C HIS A 155 26.82 -11.27 17.19
N GLY A 156 26.52 -10.14 16.53
CA GLY A 156 26.79 -9.91 15.11
C GLY A 156 28.20 -9.39 14.79
N GLY A 157 28.97 -8.97 15.80
CA GLY A 157 30.24 -8.30 15.56
C GLY A 157 30.07 -6.92 14.91
N GLU A 158 30.95 -6.57 13.98
CA GLU A 158 30.86 -5.31 13.25
C GLU A 158 29.76 -5.40 12.17
N PHE A 159 28.79 -4.47 12.21
CA PHE A 159 27.77 -4.34 11.16
C PHE A 159 28.35 -3.63 9.93
N ALA A 160 28.99 -4.41 9.07
CA ALA A 160 29.69 -3.92 7.87
C ALA A 160 28.69 -3.60 6.73
N HIS A 161 27.71 -2.71 6.98
CA HIS A 161 26.75 -2.23 6.00
C HIS A 161 26.57 -0.72 6.10
N GLY A 162 26.68 -0.03 4.97
CA GLY A 162 26.50 1.40 4.91
C GLY A 162 26.59 1.92 3.47
N LEU A 163 26.04 3.10 3.29
CA LEU A 163 26.11 3.85 2.04
C LEU A 163 26.83 5.17 2.31
N THR A 164 27.56 5.72 1.32
CA THR A 164 28.31 6.96 1.46
C THR A 164 27.45 8.12 2.00
N TYR A 165 26.17 8.18 1.60
CA TYR A 165 25.24 9.23 2.05
C TYR A 165 24.37 8.82 3.24
N SER A 166 24.64 7.70 3.91
CA SER A 166 23.93 7.36 5.15
C SER A 166 24.12 8.45 6.20
N GLY A 167 23.03 8.83 6.87
CA GLY A 167 23.05 9.89 7.88
C GLY A 167 23.31 11.30 7.32
N HIS A 168 23.00 11.56 6.05
CA HIS A 168 23.21 12.87 5.43
C HIS A 168 22.53 13.97 6.26
N PRO A 169 23.28 14.97 6.78
CA PRO A 169 22.75 15.89 7.80
C PRO A 169 21.56 16.72 7.33
N VAL A 170 21.56 17.18 6.07
CA VAL A 170 20.44 17.94 5.53
C VAL A 170 19.18 17.08 5.38
N ALA A 171 19.32 15.83 4.95
CA ALA A 171 18.20 14.91 4.83
C ALA A 171 17.62 14.56 6.21
N CYS A 172 18.49 14.31 7.20
CA CYS A 172 18.07 14.07 8.58
C CYS A 172 17.39 15.29 9.21
N ALA A 173 17.90 16.50 8.94
CA ALA A 173 17.28 17.75 9.42
C ALA A 173 15.88 17.96 8.83
N ALA A 174 15.69 17.70 7.53
CA ALA A 174 14.38 17.74 6.88
C ALA A 174 13.41 16.70 7.46
N GLY A 175 13.91 15.48 7.71
CA GLY A 175 13.13 14.43 8.37
C GLY A 175 12.68 14.84 9.79
N LEU A 176 13.59 15.36 10.61
CA LEU A 176 13.26 15.86 11.95
C LEU A 176 12.24 17.00 11.91
N ALA A 177 12.38 17.94 10.98
CA ALA A 177 11.42 19.03 10.82
C ALA A 177 10.04 18.50 10.45
N THR A 178 9.95 17.54 9.52
CA THR A 178 8.68 16.89 9.14
C THR A 178 8.04 16.17 10.32
N LEU A 179 8.81 15.36 11.05
CA LEU A 179 8.30 14.62 12.22
C LEU A 179 7.80 15.57 13.31
N ASN A 180 8.51 16.67 13.57
CA ASN A 180 8.08 17.68 14.52
C ASN A 180 6.76 18.34 14.09
N ILE A 181 6.62 18.72 12.82
CA ILE A 181 5.37 19.30 12.29
C ILE A 181 4.21 18.29 12.43
N LEU A 182 4.40 17.05 12.03
CA LEU A 182 3.36 16.01 12.14
C LEU A 182 2.88 15.85 13.59
N ARG A 183 3.81 15.83 14.54
CA ARG A 183 3.52 15.68 15.98
C ARG A 183 2.91 16.96 16.57
N ASP A 184 3.59 18.10 16.42
CA ASP A 184 3.28 19.32 17.15
C ASP A 184 2.00 19.98 16.60
N SER A 185 1.73 19.85 15.30
CA SER A 185 0.51 20.32 14.65
C SER A 185 -0.61 19.27 14.64
N LYS A 186 -0.40 18.09 15.23
CA LYS A 186 -1.38 16.99 15.30
C LYS A 186 -1.98 16.64 13.94
N VAL A 187 -1.14 16.60 12.92
CA VAL A 187 -1.59 16.38 11.53
C VAL A 187 -2.24 15.00 11.36
N ILE A 188 -1.68 13.98 12.01
CA ILE A 188 -2.20 12.61 11.92
C ILE A 188 -3.55 12.50 12.61
N GLU A 189 -3.70 13.07 13.79
CA GLU A 189 -4.96 13.11 14.52
C GLU A 189 -6.05 13.89 13.76
N HIS A 190 -5.68 15.02 13.14
CA HIS A 190 -6.60 15.76 12.28
C HIS A 190 -7.04 14.90 11.09
N ALA A 191 -6.10 14.28 10.37
CA ALA A 191 -6.41 13.44 9.23
C ALA A 191 -7.28 12.24 9.63
N SER A 192 -6.94 11.53 10.70
CA SER A 192 -7.65 10.32 11.12
C SER A 192 -9.05 10.57 11.67
N SER A 193 -9.22 11.64 12.46
CA SER A 193 -10.48 11.90 13.15
C SER A 193 -11.51 12.65 12.31
N ASN A 194 -11.05 13.51 11.38
CA ASN A 194 -11.93 14.43 10.66
C ASN A 194 -11.99 14.12 9.15
N ILE A 195 -10.82 13.95 8.52
CA ILE A 195 -10.74 13.95 7.06
C ILE A 195 -10.90 12.54 6.48
N ALA A 196 -10.23 11.55 7.05
CA ALA A 196 -10.30 10.18 6.55
C ALA A 196 -11.73 9.60 6.59
N PRO A 197 -12.50 9.75 7.68
CA PRO A 197 -13.89 9.29 7.67
C PRO A 197 -14.74 9.97 6.59
N HIS A 198 -14.58 11.28 6.37
CA HIS A 198 -15.28 12.02 5.33
C HIS A 198 -14.86 11.54 3.94
N PHE A 199 -13.54 11.40 3.70
CA PHE A 199 -12.99 10.91 2.43
C PHE A 199 -13.52 9.52 2.08
N GLN A 200 -13.48 8.58 3.03
CA GLN A 200 -13.99 7.23 2.79
C GLN A 200 -15.51 7.21 2.57
N ALA A 201 -16.27 8.04 3.29
CA ALA A 201 -17.72 8.16 3.11
C ALA A 201 -18.07 8.72 1.72
N ARG A 202 -17.42 9.81 1.30
CA ARG A 202 -17.63 10.42 -0.02
C ARG A 202 -17.27 9.46 -1.15
N LEU A 203 -16.17 8.73 -1.04
CA LEU A 203 -15.80 7.72 -2.03
C LEU A 203 -16.79 6.54 -2.07
N ALA A 204 -17.36 6.16 -0.94
CA ALA A 204 -18.36 5.10 -0.89
C ALA A 204 -19.62 5.41 -1.75
N GLU A 205 -19.94 6.69 -1.96
CA GLU A 205 -21.04 7.11 -2.84
C GLU A 205 -20.78 6.71 -4.31
N LEU A 206 -19.52 6.60 -4.72
CA LEU A 206 -19.15 6.16 -6.07
C LEU A 206 -19.40 4.67 -6.32
N ARG A 207 -19.69 3.88 -5.28
CA ARG A 207 -20.00 2.45 -5.42
C ARG A 207 -21.19 2.18 -6.33
N ASP A 208 -22.16 3.10 -6.35
CA ASP A 208 -23.35 2.95 -7.18
C ASP A 208 -23.12 3.37 -8.64
N HIS A 209 -21.97 4.01 -8.93
CA HIS A 209 -21.66 4.41 -10.29
C HIS A 209 -21.48 3.17 -11.19
N ARG A 210 -22.07 3.21 -12.40
CA ARG A 210 -22.23 2.06 -13.33
C ARG A 210 -20.93 1.35 -13.70
N ILE A 211 -19.80 2.06 -13.84
CA ILE A 211 -18.50 1.47 -14.16
C ILE A 211 -17.61 1.23 -12.94
N VAL A 212 -18.11 1.36 -11.73
CA VAL A 212 -17.33 1.12 -10.50
C VAL A 212 -17.65 -0.26 -9.96
N GLY A 213 -16.67 -1.16 -9.98
CA GLY A 213 -16.80 -2.52 -9.44
C GLY A 213 -16.49 -2.59 -7.96
N GLU A 214 -15.48 -1.85 -7.52
CA GLU A 214 -15.06 -1.80 -6.12
C GLU A 214 -14.60 -0.39 -5.74
N VAL A 215 -14.93 0.02 -4.51
CA VAL A 215 -14.29 1.14 -3.82
C VAL A 215 -13.65 0.57 -2.57
N ARG A 216 -12.33 0.66 -2.49
CA ARG A 216 -11.53 0.19 -1.35
C ARG A 216 -10.62 1.30 -0.85
N GLY A 217 -10.36 1.33 0.43
CA GLY A 217 -9.48 2.33 1.02
C GLY A 217 -9.38 2.20 2.53
N LEU A 218 -8.40 2.89 3.08
CA LEU A 218 -8.13 2.97 4.51
C LEU A 218 -7.46 4.31 4.83
N GLY A 219 -7.96 5.03 5.83
CA GLY A 219 -7.40 6.32 6.17
C GLY A 219 -7.46 7.31 5.00
N MET A 220 -6.31 7.83 4.62
CA MET A 220 -6.15 8.88 3.61
C MET A 220 -5.63 8.35 2.27
N PHE A 221 -5.94 7.12 1.90
CA PHE A 221 -5.75 6.62 0.54
C PHE A 221 -6.84 5.61 0.18
N ALA A 222 -7.15 5.55 -1.12
CA ALA A 222 -8.22 4.72 -1.65
C ALA A 222 -8.01 4.42 -3.12
N ALA A 223 -8.74 3.43 -3.62
CA ALA A 223 -8.85 3.14 -5.03
C ALA A 223 -10.30 2.88 -5.44
N VAL A 224 -10.60 3.24 -6.67
CA VAL A 224 -11.86 2.94 -7.37
C VAL A 224 -11.52 2.03 -8.55
N GLU A 225 -12.01 0.81 -8.54
CA GLU A 225 -11.78 -0.19 -9.58
C GLU A 225 -12.82 -0.06 -10.70
N LEU A 226 -12.37 0.01 -11.95
CA LEU A 226 -13.25 0.17 -13.10
C LEU A 226 -13.62 -1.17 -13.71
N VAL A 227 -14.91 -1.36 -14.00
CA VAL A 227 -15.46 -2.57 -14.62
C VAL A 227 -16.50 -2.21 -15.67
N ARG A 228 -16.74 -3.13 -16.60
CA ARG A 228 -17.88 -3.08 -17.53
C ARG A 228 -19.13 -3.63 -16.89
N ASP A 229 -18.99 -4.71 -16.16
CA ASP A 229 -20.07 -5.37 -15.42
C ASP A 229 -19.62 -5.73 -14.01
N LYS A 230 -20.41 -5.29 -13.04
CA LYS A 230 -20.08 -5.45 -11.61
C LYS A 230 -20.19 -6.90 -11.14
N SER A 231 -21.12 -7.67 -11.71
CA SER A 231 -21.40 -9.04 -11.28
C SER A 231 -20.31 -10.01 -11.73
N SER A 232 -19.86 -9.86 -12.97
CA SER A 232 -18.79 -10.67 -13.53
C SER A 232 -17.39 -10.10 -13.28
N ARG A 233 -17.29 -8.84 -12.81
CA ARG A 233 -16.05 -8.07 -12.69
C ARG A 233 -15.31 -7.94 -14.02
N GLU A 234 -16.07 -7.97 -15.13
CA GLU A 234 -15.51 -7.81 -16.46
C GLU A 234 -14.81 -6.47 -16.61
N ARG A 235 -13.63 -6.47 -17.17
CA ARG A 235 -12.84 -5.25 -17.42
C ARG A 235 -13.57 -4.32 -18.39
N LEU A 236 -13.51 -3.02 -18.14
CA LEU A 236 -14.17 -2.01 -19.00
C LEU A 236 -13.52 -1.94 -20.38
N ALA A 237 -12.19 -2.09 -20.47
CA ALA A 237 -11.44 -2.17 -21.71
C ALA A 237 -10.16 -3.01 -21.53
N PRO A 238 -9.59 -3.54 -22.64
CA PRO A 238 -8.30 -4.24 -22.59
C PRO A 238 -7.17 -3.35 -22.07
N ASP A 239 -6.14 -3.96 -21.53
CA ASP A 239 -4.87 -3.31 -21.16
C ASP A 239 -5.00 -2.03 -20.34
N SER A 240 -6.04 -1.98 -19.49
CA SER A 240 -6.33 -0.83 -18.61
C SER A 240 -6.55 0.51 -19.35
N GLN A 241 -6.88 0.47 -20.63
CA GLN A 241 -7.09 1.68 -21.44
C GLN A 241 -8.18 2.58 -20.87
N ALA A 242 -9.23 1.99 -20.28
CA ALA A 242 -10.30 2.77 -19.65
C ALA A 242 -9.83 3.54 -18.42
N ALA A 243 -8.98 2.95 -17.59
CA ALA A 243 -8.40 3.63 -16.44
C ALA A 243 -7.40 4.71 -16.86
N VAL A 244 -6.64 4.48 -17.94
CA VAL A 244 -5.78 5.52 -18.55
C VAL A 244 -6.63 6.70 -19.04
N PHE A 245 -7.72 6.43 -19.78
CA PHE A 245 -8.63 7.48 -20.25
C PHE A 245 -9.27 8.24 -19.08
N CYS A 246 -9.73 7.55 -18.06
CA CYS A 246 -10.31 8.17 -16.86
C CYS A 246 -9.30 9.06 -16.12
N ARG A 247 -8.05 8.62 -15.98
CA ARG A 247 -6.98 9.42 -15.39
C ARG A 247 -6.71 10.68 -16.20
N ASP A 248 -6.59 10.56 -17.52
CA ASP A 248 -6.28 11.70 -18.38
C ASP A 248 -7.44 12.70 -18.38
N THR A 249 -8.69 12.22 -18.40
CA THR A 249 -9.89 13.03 -18.25
C THR A 249 -9.93 13.74 -16.89
N ALA A 250 -9.60 13.04 -15.80
CA ALA A 250 -9.52 13.66 -14.47
C ALA A 250 -8.45 14.78 -14.45
N ASN A 251 -7.28 14.53 -15.05
CA ASN A 251 -6.20 15.53 -15.15
C ASN A 251 -6.64 16.75 -15.96
N ASP A 252 -7.31 16.57 -17.07
CA ASP A 252 -7.84 17.67 -17.91
C ASP A 252 -8.89 18.48 -17.14
N ASN A 253 -9.66 17.84 -16.27
CA ASN A 253 -10.61 18.48 -15.35
C ASN A 253 -9.93 19.10 -14.11
N GLY A 254 -8.60 19.06 -14.01
CA GLY A 254 -7.82 19.64 -12.92
C GLY A 254 -7.74 18.79 -11.66
N LEU A 255 -7.95 17.48 -11.76
CA LEU A 255 -7.74 16.52 -10.68
C LEU A 255 -6.58 15.58 -11.03
N MET A 256 -5.45 15.72 -10.35
CA MET A 256 -4.32 14.81 -10.49
C MET A 256 -4.60 13.51 -9.72
N VAL A 257 -4.73 12.42 -10.45
CA VAL A 257 -4.88 11.06 -9.90
C VAL A 257 -3.89 10.10 -10.55
N ARG A 258 -3.61 9.00 -9.88
CA ARG A 258 -2.82 7.91 -10.43
C ARG A 258 -3.73 6.75 -10.84
N GLN A 259 -3.30 6.00 -11.84
CA GLN A 259 -3.91 4.74 -12.25
C GLN A 259 -2.90 3.59 -12.10
N THR A 260 -3.38 2.41 -11.68
CA THR A 260 -2.63 1.16 -11.69
C THR A 260 -3.60 0.03 -12.04
N GLY A 261 -3.29 -0.72 -13.12
CA GLY A 261 -4.29 -1.63 -13.67
C GLY A 261 -5.57 -0.88 -14.03
N ASP A 262 -6.70 -1.39 -13.59
CA ASP A 262 -8.01 -0.75 -13.78
C ASP A 262 -8.45 0.10 -12.58
N ALA A 263 -7.56 0.33 -11.60
CA ALA A 263 -7.82 1.10 -10.40
C ALA A 263 -7.38 2.56 -10.51
N MET A 264 -8.29 3.48 -10.17
CA MET A 264 -8.00 4.90 -9.96
C MET A 264 -7.59 5.12 -8.51
N ILE A 265 -6.34 5.57 -8.29
CA ILE A 265 -5.75 5.71 -6.95
C ILE A 265 -5.76 7.15 -6.49
N MET A 266 -6.22 7.39 -5.28
CA MET A 266 -6.24 8.69 -4.62
C MET A 266 -5.50 8.63 -3.29
N ALA A 267 -4.66 9.63 -3.05
CA ALA A 267 -3.91 9.77 -1.79
C ALA A 267 -3.74 11.27 -1.48
N PRO A 268 -4.82 11.96 -1.08
CA PRO A 268 -4.78 13.39 -0.83
C PRO A 268 -3.80 13.74 0.29
N PRO A 269 -3.32 15.00 0.36
CA PRO A 269 -2.53 15.47 1.47
C PRO A 269 -3.26 15.31 2.81
N LEU A 270 -2.54 14.97 3.87
CA LEU A 270 -3.12 14.78 5.21
C LEU A 270 -3.73 16.06 5.81
N ILE A 271 -3.33 17.22 5.28
CA ILE A 271 -3.79 18.54 5.73
C ILE A 271 -5.01 19.07 4.97
N CYS A 272 -5.57 18.27 4.04
CA CYS A 272 -6.81 18.65 3.34
C CYS A 272 -7.93 18.91 4.34
N ASN A 273 -8.88 19.76 3.93
CA ASN A 273 -10.16 19.92 4.60
C ASN A 273 -11.28 19.17 3.84
N THR A 274 -12.47 19.12 4.44
CA THR A 274 -13.60 18.37 3.86
C THR A 274 -14.06 18.93 2.51
N ALA A 275 -14.02 20.25 2.31
CA ALA A 275 -14.41 20.86 1.03
C ALA A 275 -13.44 20.49 -0.11
N GLU A 276 -12.16 20.37 0.20
CA GLU A 276 -11.15 19.91 -0.79
C GLU A 276 -11.36 18.42 -1.14
N ILE A 277 -11.76 17.61 -0.16
CA ILE A 277 -12.15 16.21 -0.39
C ILE A 277 -13.42 16.12 -1.26
N ASP A 278 -14.42 16.97 -1.01
CA ASP A 278 -15.64 17.01 -1.84
C ASP A 278 -15.30 17.33 -3.29
N ILE A 279 -14.50 18.35 -3.53
CA ILE A 279 -14.02 18.73 -4.89
C ILE A 279 -13.29 17.56 -5.55
N LEU A 280 -12.44 16.84 -4.82
CA LEU A 280 -11.70 15.70 -5.35
C LEU A 280 -12.66 14.59 -5.80
N VAL A 281 -13.64 14.23 -4.96
CA VAL A 281 -14.57 13.15 -5.27
C VAL A 281 -15.54 13.54 -6.38
N ASP A 282 -16.04 14.79 -6.40
CA ASP A 282 -16.91 15.28 -7.44
C ASP A 282 -16.22 15.25 -8.81
N LYS A 283 -14.98 15.74 -8.91
CA LYS A 283 -14.19 15.69 -10.14
C LYS A 283 -13.88 14.26 -10.61
N LEU A 284 -13.65 13.35 -9.67
CA LEU A 284 -13.50 11.93 -10.01
C LEU A 284 -14.82 11.37 -10.57
N GLY A 285 -15.96 11.71 -9.97
CA GLY A 285 -17.29 11.34 -10.47
C GLY A 285 -17.53 11.83 -11.90
N GLU A 286 -17.21 13.09 -12.18
CA GLU A 286 -17.28 13.65 -13.55
C GLU A 286 -16.39 12.88 -14.54
N ALA A 287 -15.17 12.50 -14.14
CA ALA A 287 -14.28 11.73 -15.00
C ALA A 287 -14.80 10.29 -15.22
N LEU A 288 -15.43 9.69 -14.21
CA LEU A 288 -16.10 8.38 -14.35
C LEU A 288 -17.28 8.46 -15.31
N ASP A 289 -18.11 9.50 -15.22
CA ASP A 289 -19.25 9.73 -16.16
C ASP A 289 -18.77 9.86 -17.60
N GLN A 290 -17.72 10.66 -17.84
CA GLN A 290 -17.14 10.86 -19.17
C GLN A 290 -16.52 9.55 -19.69
N THR A 291 -15.88 8.78 -18.82
CA THR A 291 -15.32 7.47 -19.16
C THR A 291 -16.43 6.47 -19.53
N ALA A 292 -17.48 6.40 -18.76
CA ALA A 292 -18.61 5.52 -19.04
C ALA A 292 -19.27 5.87 -20.40
N ALA A 293 -19.45 7.16 -20.67
CA ALA A 293 -19.99 7.63 -21.95
C ALA A 293 -19.05 7.26 -23.12
N HIS A 294 -17.74 7.43 -22.96
CA HIS A 294 -16.75 7.08 -24.00
C HIS A 294 -16.78 5.60 -24.35
N TYR A 295 -16.93 4.73 -23.37
CA TYR A 295 -16.96 3.25 -23.56
C TYR A 295 -18.37 2.69 -23.77
N GLY A 296 -19.38 3.56 -23.92
CA GLY A 296 -20.76 3.16 -24.24
C GLY A 296 -21.44 2.32 -23.14
N VAL A 297 -21.09 2.57 -21.89
CA VAL A 297 -21.78 1.97 -20.72
C VAL A 297 -22.82 2.98 -20.24
N GLY A 298 -24.08 2.67 -20.58
CA GLY A 298 -25.25 3.52 -20.28
C GLY A 298 -25.98 3.15 -19.02
#